data_693875fd07aa9c746dee976fd57c3976
#
_entry.id   693875fd07aa9c746dee976fd57c3976
#
_cell.length_a   1.000
_cell.length_b   1.000
_cell.length_c   1.000
_cell.angle_alpha   90.00
_cell.angle_beta   90.00
_cell.angle_gamma   90.00
#
_symmetry.space_group_name_H-M   'P 1'
#
loop_
_entity.id
_entity.type
_entity.pdbx_description
1 polymer ?
#
loop_
_entity_poly.entity_id
_entity_poly.type
_entity_poly.pdbx_seq_one_letter_code
_entity_poly.pdbx_strand_id
1 'polypeptide(L)'
;MMNLLFHRLKRPLVAAFVGASTTLAFAPYQLWPIAILSPAILLILLANQTPKRALWIGYAWGLGQFATGVSWVYVSISGFGGMPLIANLFLMGMLIAYLAVYSGLFAWLNNKFFPQFSLSKALLAAPALWLITDWLRGWVMTGFPWLWLGYSQIDAPLASFAPIGGVELLTLFVLISAGALAYAWIHKQWLMIIIPVVLMSAGFGIRQYDWLTPRPEDTTKVALIQGNVDQNLKWLPSQRWPTIMKYADLTRENWDADIIVWPEAAIPAFEVEVPSFLSNIDSAAKMNNSAIITGIVNQSEDKQFYNSILSLGVTPYGDYSFDMSERYHKHHLLPFGEFVPFEDILRPLAPFFNLPMSSFSRGAFVQPNIVANGMHMAPALCYEIIFNEQVRQNVTDETDFILTLSNDAWFGHSIGPLQHMEIARMRALELGKPLIRSTNNGLTAVTDYKGKIVEQVPQFETAVLRAELTPTDGTTPYRTFGTWPLYFWVALSLMLAWWLPRKKD
;
A
#
# COMPACT_ATOMS: atom_id res chain seq x y z
N MET A 1 -44.98 -12.74 -6.45
CA MET A 1 -44.07 -11.58 -6.35
C MET A 1 -42.88 -11.88 -5.45
N MET A 2 -43.04 -12.40 -4.25
CA MET A 2 -41.97 -12.73 -3.28
C MET A 2 -40.94 -13.76 -3.79
N ASN A 3 -41.36 -14.85 -4.45
CA ASN A 3 -40.47 -15.86 -5.05
C ASN A 3 -39.62 -15.30 -6.21
N LEU A 4 -40.15 -14.38 -7.01
CA LEU A 4 -39.41 -13.72 -8.10
C LEU A 4 -38.36 -12.72 -7.55
N LEU A 5 -38.67 -12.02 -6.46
CA LEU A 5 -37.72 -11.16 -5.73
C LEU A 5 -36.58 -11.99 -5.13
N PHE A 6 -36.91 -13.13 -4.50
CA PHE A 6 -35.94 -14.06 -3.90
C PHE A 6 -34.97 -14.64 -4.95
N HIS A 7 -35.46 -15.02 -6.14
CA HIS A 7 -34.61 -15.49 -7.24
C HIS A 7 -33.73 -14.38 -7.84
N ARG A 8 -34.17 -13.14 -7.81
CA ARG A 8 -33.39 -11.99 -8.30
C ARG A 8 -32.30 -11.56 -7.33
N LEU A 9 -32.52 -11.70 -6.02
CA LEU A 9 -31.60 -11.29 -4.95
C LEU A 9 -30.53 -12.36 -4.61
N LYS A 10 -30.79 -13.63 -4.91
CA LYS A 10 -29.83 -14.71 -4.57
C LYS A 10 -28.42 -14.48 -5.09
N ARG A 11 -28.25 -14.12 -6.36
CA ARG A 11 -26.90 -13.92 -6.95
C ARG A 11 -26.16 -12.71 -6.36
N PRO A 12 -26.75 -11.52 -6.21
CA PRO A 12 -26.08 -10.42 -5.52
C PRO A 12 -25.71 -10.73 -4.07
N LEU A 13 -26.57 -11.43 -3.31
CA LEU A 13 -26.26 -11.82 -1.93
C LEU A 13 -25.08 -12.81 -1.86
N VAL A 14 -25.07 -13.82 -2.74
CA VAL A 14 -23.92 -14.74 -2.84
C VAL A 14 -22.68 -13.97 -3.25
N ALA A 15 -22.77 -13.05 -4.22
CA ALA A 15 -21.65 -12.23 -4.65
C ALA A 15 -21.09 -11.37 -3.49
N ALA A 16 -21.96 -10.75 -2.69
CA ALA A 16 -21.52 -9.98 -1.52
C ALA A 16 -20.78 -10.85 -0.49
N PHE A 17 -21.30 -12.05 -0.20
CA PHE A 17 -20.64 -13.00 0.70
C PHE A 17 -19.27 -13.45 0.16
N VAL A 18 -19.21 -13.79 -1.13
CA VAL A 18 -17.97 -14.18 -1.80
C VAL A 18 -16.98 -13.02 -1.86
N GLY A 19 -17.46 -11.79 -2.11
CA GLY A 19 -16.64 -10.58 -2.01
C GLY A 19 -16.07 -10.36 -0.61
N ALA A 20 -16.89 -10.50 0.42
CA ALA A 20 -16.46 -10.40 1.81
C ALA A 20 -15.39 -11.43 2.18
N SER A 21 -15.50 -12.67 1.68
CA SER A 21 -14.50 -13.71 1.92
C SER A 21 -13.13 -13.38 1.31
N THR A 22 -13.04 -12.49 0.31
CA THR A 22 -11.78 -12.09 -0.31
C THR A 22 -10.81 -11.48 0.70
N THR A 23 -11.30 -10.84 1.77
CA THR A 23 -10.48 -10.31 2.86
C THR A 23 -9.59 -11.38 3.50
N LEU A 24 -10.04 -12.62 3.56
CA LEU A 24 -9.27 -13.73 4.10
C LEU A 24 -8.01 -14.06 3.28
N ALA A 25 -7.92 -13.57 2.05
CA ALA A 25 -6.72 -13.75 1.23
C ALA A 25 -5.55 -12.85 1.66
N PHE A 26 -5.83 -11.76 2.37
CA PHE A 26 -4.85 -10.74 2.80
C PHE A 26 -4.46 -10.91 4.28
N ALA A 27 -3.45 -10.15 4.70
CA ALA A 27 -3.08 -10.08 6.10
C ALA A 27 -4.27 -9.69 6.99
N PRO A 28 -4.41 -10.28 8.18
CA PRO A 28 -3.51 -11.26 8.83
C PRO A 28 -3.75 -12.73 8.44
N TYR A 29 -4.78 -13.01 7.63
CA TYR A 29 -5.25 -14.38 7.39
C TYR A 29 -4.41 -15.14 6.35
N GLN A 30 -3.95 -14.46 5.29
CA GLN A 30 -3.02 -14.95 4.24
C GLN A 30 -3.48 -16.24 3.53
N LEU A 31 -4.80 -16.47 3.45
CA LEU A 31 -5.38 -17.57 2.71
C LEU A 31 -5.42 -17.24 1.20
N TRP A 32 -4.25 -17.05 0.59
CA TRP A 32 -4.08 -16.59 -0.78
C TRP A 32 -4.92 -17.34 -1.84
N PRO A 33 -5.29 -18.65 -1.73
CA PRO A 33 -6.15 -19.30 -2.73
C PRO A 33 -7.52 -18.64 -2.86
N ILE A 34 -8.01 -17.96 -1.81
CA ILE A 34 -9.30 -17.25 -1.84
C ILE A 34 -9.25 -16.09 -2.85
N ALA A 35 -8.08 -15.46 -3.05
CA ALA A 35 -7.92 -14.43 -4.08
C ALA A 35 -8.16 -14.95 -5.51
N ILE A 36 -8.01 -16.25 -5.75
CA ILE A 36 -8.33 -16.90 -7.02
C ILE A 36 -9.78 -17.38 -7.04
N LEU A 37 -10.23 -18.02 -5.95
CA LEU A 37 -11.56 -18.63 -5.88
C LEU A 37 -12.68 -17.58 -5.87
N SER A 38 -12.50 -16.45 -5.17
CA SER A 38 -13.53 -15.41 -5.08
C SER A 38 -13.84 -14.78 -6.44
N PRO A 39 -12.86 -14.30 -7.24
CA PRO A 39 -13.14 -13.83 -8.60
C PRO A 39 -13.62 -14.95 -9.54
N ALA A 40 -13.17 -16.20 -9.37
CA ALA A 40 -13.68 -17.31 -10.16
C ALA A 40 -15.20 -17.52 -9.95
N ILE A 41 -15.65 -17.49 -8.70
CA ILE A 41 -17.07 -17.57 -8.36
C ILE A 41 -17.82 -16.34 -8.90
N LEU A 42 -17.25 -15.13 -8.78
CA LEU A 42 -17.84 -13.94 -9.38
C LEU A 42 -18.05 -14.12 -10.89
N LEU A 43 -17.04 -14.59 -11.63
CA LEU A 43 -17.16 -14.84 -13.07
C LEU A 43 -18.25 -15.87 -13.42
N ILE A 44 -18.40 -16.93 -12.60
CA ILE A 44 -19.50 -17.90 -12.72
C ILE A 44 -20.87 -17.23 -12.52
N LEU A 45 -20.99 -16.36 -11.51
CA LEU A 45 -22.23 -15.63 -11.23
C LEU A 45 -22.59 -14.65 -12.35
N LEU A 46 -21.59 -14.07 -13.02
CA LEU A 46 -21.74 -13.14 -14.15
C LEU A 46 -22.08 -13.85 -15.47
N ALA A 47 -21.80 -15.15 -15.58
CA ALA A 47 -22.04 -15.89 -16.82
C ALA A 47 -23.51 -15.78 -17.27
N ASN A 48 -23.70 -15.45 -18.57
CA ASN A 48 -25.02 -15.31 -19.21
C ASN A 48 -25.96 -14.29 -18.55
N GLN A 49 -25.41 -13.31 -17.81
CA GLN A 49 -26.21 -12.20 -17.27
C GLN A 49 -26.25 -11.02 -18.24
N THR A 50 -27.36 -10.28 -18.22
CA THR A 50 -27.43 -8.99 -18.92
C THR A 50 -26.45 -7.99 -18.28
N PRO A 51 -25.92 -7.00 -19.03
CA PRO A 51 -24.98 -6.02 -18.48
C PRO A 51 -25.48 -5.32 -17.21
N LYS A 52 -26.78 -4.97 -17.18
CA LYS A 52 -27.41 -4.32 -16.03
C LYS A 52 -27.45 -5.23 -14.79
N ARG A 53 -27.70 -6.53 -14.97
CA ARG A 53 -27.65 -7.49 -13.85
C ARG A 53 -26.23 -7.75 -13.40
N ALA A 54 -25.31 -7.87 -14.35
CA ALA A 54 -23.89 -8.04 -14.08
C ALA A 54 -23.34 -6.88 -13.22
N LEU A 55 -23.70 -5.62 -13.55
CA LEU A 55 -23.33 -4.45 -12.74
C LEU A 55 -23.71 -4.65 -11.28
N TRP A 56 -24.96 -5.02 -10.99
CA TRP A 56 -25.42 -5.17 -9.61
C TRP A 56 -24.79 -6.37 -8.89
N ILE A 57 -24.46 -7.45 -9.59
CA ILE A 57 -23.73 -8.60 -9.04
C ILE A 57 -22.28 -8.20 -8.70
N GLY A 58 -21.59 -7.53 -9.62
CA GLY A 58 -20.23 -7.03 -9.37
C GLY A 58 -20.19 -5.97 -8.29
N TYR A 59 -21.15 -5.04 -8.28
CA TYR A 59 -21.28 -4.04 -7.23
C TYR A 59 -21.50 -4.67 -5.84
N ALA A 60 -22.38 -5.68 -5.75
CA ALA A 60 -22.61 -6.41 -4.50
C ALA A 60 -21.35 -7.16 -4.03
N TRP A 61 -20.60 -7.76 -4.96
CA TRP A 61 -19.31 -8.38 -4.64
C TRP A 61 -18.32 -7.34 -4.09
N GLY A 62 -18.22 -6.17 -4.73
CA GLY A 62 -17.40 -5.05 -4.26
C GLY A 62 -17.83 -4.54 -2.88
N LEU A 63 -19.14 -4.41 -2.62
CA LEU A 63 -19.64 -4.05 -1.31
C LEU A 63 -19.16 -5.04 -0.24
N GLY A 64 -19.21 -6.34 -0.52
CA GLY A 64 -18.69 -7.37 0.39
C GLY A 64 -17.19 -7.22 0.62
N GLN A 65 -16.40 -7.12 -0.46
CA GLN A 65 -14.94 -6.99 -0.37
C GLN A 65 -14.51 -5.78 0.45
N PHE A 66 -15.07 -4.61 0.16
CA PHE A 66 -14.64 -3.39 0.83
C PHE A 66 -15.25 -3.22 2.22
N ALA A 67 -16.47 -3.74 2.48
CA ALA A 67 -17.05 -3.70 3.82
C ALA A 67 -16.19 -4.46 4.85
N THR A 68 -15.57 -5.56 4.46
CA THR A 68 -14.72 -6.35 5.35
C THR A 68 -13.24 -5.96 5.23
N GLY A 69 -12.74 -5.74 4.00
CA GLY A 69 -11.32 -5.57 3.74
C GLY A 69 -10.76 -4.20 4.12
N VAL A 70 -11.60 -3.14 4.14
CA VAL A 70 -11.20 -1.79 4.58
C VAL A 70 -11.97 -1.32 5.82
N SER A 71 -12.54 -2.24 6.59
CA SER A 71 -13.27 -1.94 7.84
C SER A 71 -12.43 -1.15 8.86
N TRP A 72 -11.12 -1.25 8.78
CA TRP A 72 -10.17 -0.51 9.60
C TRP A 72 -10.28 1.03 9.43
N VAL A 73 -10.74 1.52 8.29
CA VAL A 73 -10.98 2.97 8.08
C VAL A 73 -12.03 3.50 9.06
N TYR A 74 -13.01 2.67 9.45
CA TYR A 74 -13.97 3.04 10.47
C TYR A 74 -13.30 3.39 11.81
N VAL A 75 -12.24 2.69 12.21
CA VAL A 75 -11.49 2.97 13.44
C VAL A 75 -10.91 4.37 13.40
N SER A 76 -10.32 4.78 12.26
CA SER A 76 -9.80 6.14 12.08
C SER A 76 -10.90 7.19 12.15
N ILE A 77 -12.02 6.98 11.44
CA ILE A 77 -13.14 7.93 11.42
C ILE A 77 -13.78 8.06 12.81
N SER A 78 -14.01 6.94 13.50
CA SER A 78 -14.70 6.94 14.80
C SER A 78 -13.82 7.42 15.96
N GLY A 79 -12.52 7.06 15.92
CA GLY A 79 -11.57 7.39 16.99
C GLY A 79 -11.11 8.85 16.97
N PHE A 80 -11.00 9.45 15.79
CA PHE A 80 -10.38 10.77 15.64
C PHE A 80 -11.27 11.82 14.94
N GLY A 81 -12.39 11.40 14.34
CA GLY A 81 -13.29 12.32 13.64
C GLY A 81 -14.23 13.13 14.55
N GLY A 82 -14.35 12.76 15.82
CA GLY A 82 -15.22 13.47 16.79
C GLY A 82 -16.72 13.47 16.45
N MET A 83 -17.16 12.67 15.48
CA MET A 83 -18.51 12.67 14.93
C MET A 83 -19.43 11.63 15.61
N PRO A 84 -20.77 11.86 15.61
CA PRO A 84 -21.74 10.87 16.06
C PRO A 84 -21.65 9.56 15.26
N LEU A 85 -22.02 8.44 15.90
CA LEU A 85 -22.02 7.10 15.30
C LEU A 85 -22.69 7.02 13.92
N ILE A 86 -23.84 7.69 13.75
CA ILE A 86 -24.60 7.68 12.48
C ILE A 86 -23.77 8.33 11.36
N ALA A 87 -23.08 9.44 11.63
CA ALA A 87 -22.22 10.11 10.66
C ALA A 87 -21.02 9.22 10.29
N ASN A 88 -20.38 8.59 11.27
CA ASN A 88 -19.27 7.67 11.06
C ASN A 88 -19.68 6.48 10.16
N LEU A 89 -20.83 5.86 10.44
CA LEU A 89 -21.36 4.76 9.63
C LEU A 89 -21.76 5.21 8.23
N PHE A 90 -22.30 6.42 8.09
CA PHE A 90 -22.64 7.00 6.78
C PHE A 90 -21.39 7.23 5.92
N LEU A 91 -20.34 7.82 6.49
CA LEU A 91 -19.08 8.06 5.76
C LEU A 91 -18.39 6.74 5.36
N MET A 92 -18.37 5.77 6.27
CA MET A 92 -17.85 4.44 5.96
C MET A 92 -18.67 3.76 4.87
N GLY A 93 -20.01 3.86 4.92
CA GLY A 93 -20.91 3.36 3.90
C GLY A 93 -20.68 4.02 2.53
N MET A 94 -20.45 5.34 2.50
CA MET A 94 -20.11 6.07 1.27
C MET A 94 -18.78 5.60 0.67
N LEU A 95 -17.75 5.41 1.48
CA LEU A 95 -16.45 4.90 1.03
C LEU A 95 -16.60 3.51 0.41
N ILE A 96 -17.28 2.60 1.11
CA ILE A 96 -17.54 1.22 0.63
C ILE A 96 -18.33 1.27 -0.68
N ALA A 97 -19.38 2.08 -0.74
CA ALA A 97 -20.23 2.24 -1.92
C ALA A 97 -19.44 2.79 -3.12
N TYR A 98 -18.57 3.78 -2.89
CA TYR A 98 -17.70 4.35 -3.90
C TYR A 98 -16.71 3.30 -4.43
N LEU A 99 -16.00 2.60 -3.56
CA LEU A 99 -15.03 1.59 -3.97
C LEU A 99 -15.68 0.42 -4.72
N ALA A 100 -16.89 0.02 -4.33
CA ALA A 100 -17.65 -1.04 -5.00
C ALA A 100 -18.07 -0.68 -6.45
N VAL A 101 -18.09 0.62 -6.81
CA VAL A 101 -18.39 1.05 -8.19
C VAL A 101 -17.45 0.42 -9.20
N TYR A 102 -16.16 0.28 -8.86
CA TYR A 102 -15.16 -0.28 -9.77
C TYR A 102 -15.43 -1.76 -10.08
N SER A 103 -15.82 -2.56 -9.09
CA SER A 103 -16.21 -3.97 -9.31
C SER A 103 -17.52 -4.07 -10.11
N GLY A 104 -18.46 -3.15 -9.88
CA GLY A 104 -19.68 -3.03 -10.68
C GLY A 104 -19.38 -2.65 -12.13
N LEU A 105 -18.48 -1.67 -12.35
CA LEU A 105 -18.05 -1.22 -13.67
C LEU A 105 -17.35 -2.36 -14.43
N PHE A 106 -16.42 -3.09 -13.77
CA PHE A 106 -15.80 -4.29 -14.32
C PHE A 106 -16.87 -5.27 -14.84
N ALA A 107 -17.83 -5.64 -14.00
CA ALA A 107 -18.83 -6.62 -14.33
C ALA A 107 -19.75 -6.17 -15.47
N TRP A 108 -20.08 -4.87 -15.49
CA TRP A 108 -20.88 -4.26 -16.58
C TRP A 108 -20.14 -4.29 -17.91
N LEU A 109 -18.88 -3.80 -17.95
CA LEU A 109 -18.03 -3.80 -19.14
C LEU A 109 -17.84 -5.22 -19.68
N ASN A 110 -17.50 -6.17 -18.78
CA ASN A 110 -17.24 -7.55 -19.09
C ASN A 110 -18.43 -8.23 -19.79
N ASN A 111 -19.66 -7.95 -19.35
CA ASN A 111 -20.85 -8.55 -19.95
C ASN A 111 -21.44 -7.73 -21.10
N LYS A 112 -21.16 -6.42 -21.18
CA LYS A 112 -21.59 -5.58 -22.29
C LYS A 112 -20.81 -5.87 -23.57
N PHE A 113 -19.48 -5.98 -23.45
CA PHE A 113 -18.62 -6.18 -24.61
C PHE A 113 -18.37 -7.66 -24.92
N PHE A 114 -18.44 -8.51 -23.91
CA PHE A 114 -18.21 -9.95 -24.03
C PHE A 114 -19.40 -10.72 -23.41
N PRO A 115 -20.59 -10.77 -24.08
CA PRO A 115 -21.80 -11.35 -23.49
C PRO A 115 -21.72 -12.86 -23.27
N GLN A 116 -21.01 -13.60 -24.16
CA GLN A 116 -20.83 -15.04 -24.05
C GLN A 116 -19.62 -15.36 -23.17
N PHE A 117 -19.73 -16.38 -22.33
CA PHE A 117 -18.61 -16.82 -21.49
C PHE A 117 -17.72 -17.78 -22.28
N SER A 118 -16.86 -17.22 -23.13
CA SER A 118 -15.88 -17.92 -23.96
C SER A 118 -14.53 -18.05 -23.26
N LEU A 119 -13.64 -18.88 -23.82
CA LEU A 119 -12.25 -19.00 -23.34
C LEU A 119 -11.50 -17.65 -23.44
N SER A 120 -11.70 -16.92 -24.55
CA SER A 120 -11.09 -15.60 -24.72
C SER A 120 -11.60 -14.59 -23.70
N LYS A 121 -12.89 -14.62 -23.35
CA LYS A 121 -13.43 -13.82 -22.25
C LYS A 121 -12.78 -14.18 -20.93
N ALA A 122 -12.70 -15.47 -20.61
CA ALA A 122 -12.19 -15.94 -19.32
C ALA A 122 -10.71 -15.64 -19.11
N LEU A 123 -9.87 -15.80 -20.13
CA LEU A 123 -8.41 -15.71 -20.01
C LEU A 123 -7.82 -14.37 -20.47
N LEU A 124 -8.53 -13.60 -21.30
CA LEU A 124 -8.03 -12.36 -21.88
C LEU A 124 -8.88 -11.14 -21.46
N ALA A 125 -10.17 -11.14 -21.81
CA ALA A 125 -11.00 -9.94 -21.62
C ALA A 125 -11.28 -9.64 -20.14
N ALA A 126 -11.65 -10.64 -19.34
CA ALA A 126 -11.97 -10.41 -17.93
C ALA A 126 -10.75 -9.95 -17.12
N PRO A 127 -9.56 -10.58 -17.20
CA PRO A 127 -8.36 -10.08 -16.56
C PRO A 127 -7.99 -8.67 -17.01
N ALA A 128 -8.03 -8.38 -18.32
CA ALA A 128 -7.70 -7.07 -18.85
C ALA A 128 -8.66 -5.96 -18.36
N LEU A 129 -9.97 -6.21 -18.37
CA LEU A 129 -10.97 -5.25 -17.88
C LEU A 129 -10.86 -5.03 -16.37
N TRP A 130 -10.51 -6.06 -15.61
CA TRP A 130 -10.28 -5.92 -14.17
C TRP A 130 -9.08 -5.01 -13.90
N LEU A 131 -7.95 -5.25 -14.57
CA LEU A 131 -6.76 -4.39 -14.44
C LEU A 131 -7.05 -2.92 -14.79
N ILE A 132 -7.89 -2.68 -15.81
CA ILE A 132 -8.33 -1.30 -16.15
C ILE A 132 -9.11 -0.69 -14.97
N THR A 133 -10.03 -1.43 -14.35
CA THR A 133 -10.82 -0.90 -13.23
C THR A 133 -9.99 -0.74 -11.96
N ASP A 134 -9.01 -1.60 -11.72
CA ASP A 134 -8.03 -1.43 -10.63
C ASP A 134 -7.12 -0.23 -10.89
N TRP A 135 -6.64 -0.03 -12.13
CA TRP A 135 -5.89 1.15 -12.52
C TRP A 135 -6.69 2.44 -12.28
N LEU A 136 -7.96 2.49 -12.69
CA LEU A 136 -8.83 3.64 -12.41
C LEU A 136 -8.94 3.90 -10.91
N ARG A 137 -9.14 2.86 -10.10
CA ARG A 137 -9.21 2.96 -8.65
C ARG A 137 -7.89 3.40 -8.02
N GLY A 138 -6.77 3.19 -8.70
CA GLY A 138 -5.43 3.57 -8.26
C GLY A 138 -5.14 5.08 -8.31
N TRP A 139 -5.94 5.89 -9.06
CA TRP A 139 -5.69 7.33 -9.19
C TRP A 139 -6.93 8.22 -9.15
N VAL A 140 -8.11 7.73 -9.51
CA VAL A 140 -9.34 8.53 -9.49
C VAL A 140 -9.66 8.93 -8.05
N MET A 141 -10.02 10.22 -7.84
CA MET A 141 -10.26 10.80 -6.52
C MET A 141 -9.11 10.55 -5.54
N THR A 142 -7.89 10.85 -5.97
CA THR A 142 -6.60 10.65 -5.28
C THR A 142 -6.07 9.22 -5.25
N GLY A 143 -6.87 8.24 -5.63
CA GLY A 143 -6.47 6.84 -5.69
C GLY A 143 -6.61 6.07 -4.38
N PHE A 144 -7.00 4.79 -4.49
CA PHE A 144 -7.03 3.86 -3.38
C PHE A 144 -6.67 2.44 -3.88
N PRO A 145 -5.38 2.15 -4.16
CA PRO A 145 -4.91 0.86 -4.68
C PRO A 145 -4.83 -0.24 -3.61
N TRP A 146 -5.60 -0.13 -2.53
CA TRP A 146 -5.69 -1.12 -1.46
C TRP A 146 -6.47 -2.34 -1.92
N LEU A 147 -6.13 -3.54 -1.44
CA LEU A 147 -6.74 -4.82 -1.78
C LEU A 147 -6.67 -5.19 -3.29
N TRP A 148 -5.67 -4.74 -4.04
CA TRP A 148 -5.35 -5.37 -5.32
C TRP A 148 -4.99 -6.84 -5.07
N LEU A 149 -5.57 -7.73 -5.85
CA LEU A 149 -5.48 -9.17 -5.59
C LEU A 149 -4.04 -9.70 -5.53
N GLY A 150 -3.13 -9.05 -6.25
CA GLY A 150 -1.71 -9.39 -6.26
C GLY A 150 -1.02 -9.27 -4.89
N TYR A 151 -1.48 -8.37 -4.01
CA TYR A 151 -0.88 -8.24 -2.67
C TYR A 151 -1.01 -9.51 -1.83
N SER A 152 -2.13 -10.24 -1.97
CA SER A 152 -2.35 -11.52 -1.30
C SER A 152 -1.32 -12.60 -1.66
N GLN A 153 -0.51 -12.36 -2.70
CA GLN A 153 0.44 -13.33 -3.23
C GLN A 153 1.85 -13.20 -2.67
N ILE A 154 2.11 -12.26 -1.76
CA ILE A 154 3.47 -11.97 -1.26
C ILE A 154 4.19 -13.21 -0.68
N ASP A 155 3.47 -14.11 -0.07
CA ASP A 155 3.98 -15.37 0.50
C ASP A 155 3.57 -16.61 -0.33
N ALA A 156 2.93 -16.41 -1.51
CA ALA A 156 2.48 -17.45 -2.42
C ALA A 156 3.50 -17.72 -3.55
N PRO A 157 3.35 -18.81 -4.31
CA PRO A 157 4.26 -19.11 -5.42
C PRO A 157 4.35 -18.02 -6.49
N LEU A 158 3.27 -17.26 -6.72
CA LEU A 158 3.25 -16.18 -7.70
C LEU A 158 4.11 -14.97 -7.29
N ALA A 159 4.50 -14.81 -6.02
CA ALA A 159 5.35 -13.71 -5.55
C ALA A 159 6.59 -13.49 -6.41
N SER A 160 7.19 -14.58 -6.90
CA SER A 160 8.41 -14.56 -7.71
C SER A 160 8.30 -13.79 -9.03
N PHE A 161 7.08 -13.49 -9.47
CA PHE A 161 6.83 -12.64 -10.64
C PHE A 161 6.77 -11.14 -10.31
N ALA A 162 6.73 -10.75 -9.04
CA ALA A 162 6.67 -9.33 -8.65
C ALA A 162 7.88 -8.52 -9.16
N PRO A 163 9.13 -9.01 -9.12
CA PRO A 163 10.29 -8.33 -9.72
C PRO A 163 10.17 -8.14 -11.24
N ILE A 164 9.30 -8.89 -11.91
CA ILE A 164 9.13 -8.83 -13.38
C ILE A 164 8.11 -7.79 -13.78
N GLY A 165 6.96 -7.71 -13.10
CA GLY A 165 5.88 -6.81 -13.53
C GLY A 165 4.99 -6.27 -12.41
N GLY A 166 5.50 -6.28 -11.18
CA GLY A 166 4.84 -5.69 -10.02
C GLY A 166 3.60 -6.45 -9.55
N VAL A 167 2.91 -5.88 -8.60
CA VAL A 167 1.67 -6.43 -8.02
C VAL A 167 0.56 -6.57 -9.06
N GLU A 168 0.56 -5.76 -10.11
CA GLU A 168 -0.41 -5.84 -11.20
C GLU A 168 -0.23 -7.11 -12.04
N LEU A 169 1.02 -7.56 -12.26
CA LEU A 169 1.27 -8.84 -12.94
C LEU A 169 0.79 -10.01 -12.08
N LEU A 170 0.98 -9.93 -10.76
CA LEU A 170 0.43 -10.94 -9.84
C LEU A 170 -1.10 -10.94 -9.90
N THR A 171 -1.74 -9.76 -9.91
CA THR A 171 -3.18 -9.61 -10.09
C THR A 171 -3.64 -10.24 -11.40
N LEU A 172 -2.92 -10.02 -12.50
CA LEU A 172 -3.20 -10.65 -13.79
C LEU A 172 -3.21 -12.18 -13.69
N PHE A 173 -2.17 -12.78 -13.08
CA PHE A 173 -2.05 -14.23 -12.98
C PHE A 173 -3.12 -14.84 -12.06
N VAL A 174 -3.47 -14.17 -10.98
CA VAL A 174 -4.62 -14.50 -10.13
C VAL A 174 -5.90 -14.54 -10.96
N LEU A 175 -6.14 -13.52 -11.79
CA LEU A 175 -7.35 -13.40 -12.61
C LEU A 175 -7.39 -14.38 -13.78
N ILE A 176 -6.26 -14.67 -14.43
CA ILE A 176 -6.16 -15.74 -15.44
C ILE A 176 -6.49 -17.10 -14.80
N SER A 177 -5.95 -17.35 -13.61
CA SER A 177 -6.25 -18.57 -12.85
C SER A 177 -7.74 -18.66 -12.49
N ALA A 178 -8.33 -17.56 -12.01
CA ALA A 178 -9.75 -17.47 -11.71
C ALA A 178 -10.63 -17.69 -12.96
N GLY A 179 -10.25 -17.10 -14.08
CA GLY A 179 -10.92 -17.28 -15.38
C GLY A 179 -10.86 -18.72 -15.87
N ALA A 180 -9.70 -19.37 -15.75
CA ALA A 180 -9.52 -20.78 -16.11
C ALA A 180 -10.41 -21.70 -15.27
N LEU A 181 -10.47 -21.49 -13.95
CA LEU A 181 -11.33 -22.26 -13.03
C LEU A 181 -12.83 -22.03 -13.35
N ALA A 182 -13.23 -20.78 -13.60
CA ALA A 182 -14.60 -20.46 -13.96
C ALA A 182 -14.99 -21.11 -15.30
N TYR A 183 -14.10 -21.09 -16.29
CA TYR A 183 -14.31 -21.74 -17.58
C TYR A 183 -14.40 -23.25 -17.44
N ALA A 184 -13.48 -23.87 -16.68
CA ALA A 184 -13.50 -25.30 -16.37
C ALA A 184 -14.84 -25.73 -15.77
N TRP A 185 -15.36 -24.94 -14.83
CA TRP A 185 -16.64 -25.22 -14.15
C TRP A 185 -17.85 -25.13 -15.08
N ILE A 186 -17.94 -24.04 -15.87
CA ILE A 186 -19.09 -23.77 -16.74
C ILE A 186 -19.16 -24.73 -17.91
N HIS A 187 -18.02 -24.99 -18.56
CA HIS A 187 -17.95 -25.83 -19.78
C HIS A 187 -17.54 -27.27 -19.52
N LYS A 188 -17.32 -27.66 -18.24
CA LYS A 188 -16.87 -28.99 -17.83
C LYS A 188 -15.53 -29.40 -18.46
N GLN A 189 -14.70 -28.40 -18.80
CA GLN A 189 -13.37 -28.61 -19.39
C GLN A 189 -12.28 -28.55 -18.32
N TRP A 190 -12.20 -29.59 -17.50
CA TRP A 190 -11.32 -29.67 -16.33
C TRP A 190 -9.82 -29.54 -16.64
N LEU A 191 -9.43 -29.77 -17.91
CA LEU A 191 -8.06 -29.56 -18.36
C LEU A 191 -7.60 -28.10 -18.14
N MET A 192 -8.50 -27.13 -18.06
CA MET A 192 -8.17 -25.73 -17.80
C MET A 192 -7.54 -25.51 -16.41
N ILE A 193 -7.68 -26.44 -15.48
CA ILE A 193 -7.00 -26.40 -14.17
C ILE A 193 -5.46 -26.46 -14.33
N ILE A 194 -4.98 -26.94 -15.48
CA ILE A 194 -3.53 -26.95 -15.76
C ILE A 194 -2.96 -25.51 -15.77
N ILE A 195 -3.75 -24.51 -16.13
CA ILE A 195 -3.29 -23.10 -16.22
C ILE A 195 -2.82 -22.56 -14.86
N PRO A 196 -3.63 -22.54 -13.79
CA PRO A 196 -3.13 -22.12 -12.48
C PRO A 196 -2.00 -23.02 -11.97
N VAL A 197 -2.02 -24.33 -12.25
CA VAL A 197 -0.92 -25.24 -11.86
C VAL A 197 0.39 -24.84 -12.55
N VAL A 198 0.36 -24.57 -13.86
CA VAL A 198 1.54 -24.13 -14.62
C VAL A 198 2.06 -22.78 -14.11
N LEU A 199 1.17 -21.80 -13.86
CA LEU A 199 1.56 -20.50 -13.33
C LEU A 199 2.23 -20.61 -11.95
N MET A 200 1.66 -21.43 -11.05
CA MET A 200 2.25 -21.67 -9.72
C MET A 200 3.60 -22.39 -9.83
N SER A 201 3.69 -23.41 -10.71
CA SER A 201 4.94 -24.16 -10.94
C SER A 201 6.02 -23.27 -11.54
N ALA A 202 5.66 -22.39 -12.48
CA ALA A 202 6.55 -21.41 -13.05
C ALA A 202 7.06 -20.41 -11.98
N GLY A 203 6.19 -20.00 -11.04
CA GLY A 203 6.59 -19.17 -9.90
C GLY A 203 7.65 -19.84 -9.02
N PHE A 204 7.51 -21.14 -8.74
CA PHE A 204 8.54 -21.91 -8.03
C PHE A 204 9.86 -21.97 -8.82
N GLY A 205 9.79 -22.11 -10.15
CA GLY A 205 10.98 -22.13 -11.02
C GLY A 205 11.71 -20.78 -11.02
N ILE A 206 10.96 -19.69 -11.18
CA ILE A 206 11.53 -18.31 -11.22
C ILE A 206 12.12 -17.92 -9.85
N ARG A 207 11.61 -18.45 -8.75
CA ARG A 207 12.17 -18.19 -7.41
C ARG A 207 13.67 -18.51 -7.30
N GLN A 208 14.19 -19.38 -8.17
CA GLN A 208 15.61 -19.76 -8.22
C GLN A 208 16.47 -18.70 -8.92
N TYR A 209 15.84 -17.73 -9.62
CA TYR A 209 16.54 -16.68 -10.33
C TYR A 209 16.66 -15.43 -9.47
N ASP A 210 17.88 -15.01 -9.17
CA ASP A 210 18.16 -13.78 -8.46
C ASP A 210 18.50 -12.66 -9.44
N TRP A 211 17.72 -11.58 -9.40
CA TRP A 211 17.92 -10.35 -10.18
C TRP A 211 18.99 -9.45 -9.57
N LEU A 212 19.35 -9.69 -8.34
CA LEU A 212 20.08 -8.78 -7.47
C LEU A 212 21.21 -9.52 -6.77
N THR A 213 22.27 -8.79 -6.47
CA THR A 213 23.42 -9.31 -5.73
C THR A 213 23.52 -8.55 -4.40
N PRO A 214 23.42 -9.20 -3.25
CA PRO A 214 23.69 -8.57 -1.95
C PRO A 214 25.13 -8.03 -1.88
N ARG A 215 25.31 -6.90 -1.16
CA ARG A 215 26.62 -6.28 -0.84
C ARG A 215 26.92 -6.45 0.65
N PRO A 216 27.48 -7.60 1.09
CA PRO A 216 27.71 -7.87 2.51
C PRO A 216 28.70 -6.89 3.17
N GLU A 217 29.62 -6.29 2.39
CA GLU A 217 30.58 -5.29 2.83
C GLU A 217 29.92 -3.99 3.29
N ASP A 218 28.73 -3.69 2.79
CA ASP A 218 27.95 -2.50 3.13
C ASP A 218 26.79 -2.79 4.12
N THR A 219 26.87 -3.94 4.80
CA THR A 219 25.86 -4.29 5.81
C THR A 219 25.79 -3.22 6.89
N THR A 220 24.61 -2.67 7.11
CA THR A 220 24.35 -1.50 7.94
C THR A 220 23.54 -1.88 9.17
N LYS A 221 24.00 -1.44 10.35
CA LYS A 221 23.26 -1.61 11.62
C LYS A 221 22.21 -0.53 11.75
N VAL A 222 20.97 -0.95 11.92
CA VAL A 222 19.85 -0.03 12.08
C VAL A 222 19.16 -0.20 13.42
N ALA A 223 18.71 0.91 14.02
CA ALA A 223 17.88 0.93 15.22
C ALA A 223 16.62 1.73 14.95
N LEU A 224 15.45 1.07 14.92
CA LEU A 224 14.16 1.69 14.66
C LEU A 224 13.42 1.90 15.98
N ILE A 225 13.11 3.14 16.31
CA ILE A 225 12.51 3.51 17.59
C ILE A 225 11.00 3.55 17.46
N GLN A 226 10.32 2.67 18.18
CA GLN A 226 8.85 2.67 18.34
C GLN A 226 8.50 3.35 19.67
N GLY A 227 8.03 4.61 19.56
CA GLY A 227 7.75 5.41 20.75
C GLY A 227 6.47 5.04 21.48
N ASN A 228 5.51 4.41 20.82
CA ASN A 228 4.16 4.12 21.34
C ASN A 228 3.52 5.34 22.02
N VAL A 229 3.56 6.46 21.32
CA VAL A 229 2.98 7.73 21.79
C VAL A 229 1.50 7.74 21.46
N ASP A 230 0.66 8.02 22.47
CA ASP A 230 -0.79 8.13 22.28
C ASP A 230 -1.12 9.27 21.30
N GLN A 231 -1.88 8.94 20.26
CA GLN A 231 -2.22 9.88 19.19
C GLN A 231 -3.07 11.07 19.71
N ASN A 232 -3.91 10.86 20.73
CA ASN A 232 -4.76 11.89 21.29
C ASN A 232 -3.96 12.90 22.14
N LEU A 233 -2.81 12.48 22.67
CA LEU A 233 -1.95 13.29 23.52
C LEU A 233 -0.80 13.94 22.75
N LYS A 234 -0.39 13.36 21.64
CA LYS A 234 0.84 13.68 20.90
C LYS A 234 1.00 15.18 20.61
N TRP A 235 -0.06 15.86 20.21
CA TRP A 235 -0.04 17.26 19.81
C TRP A 235 -0.38 18.25 20.94
N LEU A 236 -0.58 17.78 22.18
CA LEU A 236 -0.75 18.65 23.32
C LEU A 236 0.58 19.35 23.64
N PRO A 237 0.59 20.70 23.86
CA PRO A 237 1.83 21.43 24.18
C PRO A 237 2.58 20.85 25.39
N SER A 238 1.86 20.31 26.37
CA SER A 238 2.43 19.67 27.57
C SER A 238 3.14 18.36 27.26
N GLN A 239 2.82 17.69 26.16
CA GLN A 239 3.39 16.42 25.76
C GLN A 239 4.53 16.54 24.74
N ARG A 240 4.76 17.75 24.19
CA ARG A 240 5.81 18.01 23.20
C ARG A 240 7.18 17.52 23.70
N TRP A 241 7.66 18.13 24.79
CA TRP A 241 8.98 17.79 25.32
C TRP A 241 9.09 16.38 25.90
N PRO A 242 8.12 15.86 26.67
CA PRO A 242 8.12 14.46 27.08
C PRO A 242 8.24 13.48 25.89
N THR A 243 7.54 13.76 24.77
CA THR A 243 7.65 12.92 23.58
C THR A 243 9.03 13.02 22.94
N ILE A 244 9.54 14.24 22.71
CA ILE A 244 10.87 14.46 22.11
C ILE A 244 11.95 13.78 22.96
N MET A 245 11.92 13.96 24.29
CA MET A 245 12.90 13.37 25.18
C MET A 245 12.83 11.86 25.21
N LYS A 246 11.64 11.26 25.11
CA LYS A 246 11.49 9.80 24.98
C LYS A 246 12.26 9.24 23.79
N TYR A 247 12.15 9.86 22.60
CA TYR A 247 12.92 9.46 21.42
C TYR A 247 14.42 9.68 21.62
N ALA A 248 14.81 10.81 22.20
CA ALA A 248 16.21 11.11 22.48
C ALA A 248 16.83 10.13 23.48
N ASP A 249 16.11 9.75 24.54
CA ASP A 249 16.60 8.81 25.55
C ASP A 249 16.79 7.42 24.96
N LEU A 250 15.80 6.91 24.20
CA LEU A 250 15.92 5.64 23.47
C LEU A 250 17.06 5.68 22.44
N THR A 251 17.32 6.83 21.82
CA THR A 251 18.47 7.01 20.92
C THR A 251 19.81 6.89 21.66
N ARG A 252 19.92 7.46 22.86
CA ARG A 252 21.16 7.42 23.66
C ARG A 252 21.61 6.00 23.99
N GLU A 253 20.67 5.07 24.10
CA GLU A 253 20.95 3.67 24.37
C GLU A 253 21.36 2.86 23.12
N ASN A 254 21.34 3.50 21.92
CA ASN A 254 21.52 2.82 20.63
C ASN A 254 22.53 3.52 19.71
N TRP A 255 23.49 4.29 20.26
CA TRP A 255 24.53 4.96 19.46
C TRP A 255 25.54 4.02 18.76
N ASP A 256 25.46 2.72 19.00
CA ASP A 256 26.21 1.70 18.28
C ASP A 256 25.58 1.29 16.94
N ALA A 257 24.39 1.83 16.60
CA ALA A 257 23.79 1.70 15.29
C ALA A 257 24.32 2.75 14.33
N ASP A 258 24.52 2.37 13.06
CA ASP A 258 24.93 3.28 11.98
C ASP A 258 23.81 4.29 11.65
N ILE A 259 22.56 3.80 11.68
CA ILE A 259 21.37 4.59 11.36
C ILE A 259 20.28 4.34 12.41
N ILE A 260 19.79 5.42 13.00
CA ILE A 260 18.68 5.40 13.95
C ILE A 260 17.45 6.02 13.28
N VAL A 261 16.32 5.34 13.31
CA VAL A 261 15.12 5.77 12.58
C VAL A 261 13.96 6.01 13.54
N TRP A 262 13.46 7.24 13.56
CA TRP A 262 12.26 7.64 14.27
C TRP A 262 11.06 7.63 13.32
N PRO A 263 9.84 7.37 13.80
CA PRO A 263 8.66 7.27 12.95
C PRO A 263 8.16 8.63 12.42
N GLU A 264 7.08 8.58 11.66
CA GLU A 264 6.37 9.75 11.12
C GLU A 264 5.94 10.70 12.26
N ALA A 265 6.25 12.00 12.06
CA ALA A 265 5.96 13.04 13.02
C ALA A 265 6.40 12.69 14.47
N ALA A 266 7.56 12.05 14.62
CA ALA A 266 8.10 11.70 15.95
C ALA A 266 8.34 12.93 16.82
N ILE A 267 8.66 14.06 16.18
CA ILE A 267 8.77 15.37 16.82
C ILE A 267 7.44 16.11 16.63
N PRO A 268 6.60 16.22 17.69
CA PRO A 268 5.30 16.91 17.59
C PRO A 268 5.45 18.43 17.72
N ALA A 269 6.21 19.01 16.80
CA ALA A 269 6.49 20.45 16.69
C ALA A 269 6.75 20.80 15.23
N PHE A 270 6.61 22.06 14.89
CA PHE A 270 7.18 22.57 13.65
C PHE A 270 8.71 22.60 13.76
N GLU A 271 9.39 22.28 12.67
CA GLU A 271 10.85 22.28 12.64
C GLU A 271 11.45 23.62 13.12
N VAL A 272 10.83 24.73 12.70
CA VAL A 272 11.21 26.09 13.09
C VAL A 272 11.09 26.37 14.60
N GLU A 273 10.34 25.57 15.35
CA GLU A 273 10.16 25.74 16.80
C GLU A 273 11.24 25.00 17.63
N VAL A 274 12.01 24.10 17.03
CA VAL A 274 12.95 23.23 17.74
C VAL A 274 14.37 23.20 17.14
N PRO A 275 14.89 24.28 16.53
CA PRO A 275 16.18 24.25 15.83
C PRO A 275 17.35 23.92 16.74
N SER A 276 17.35 24.45 17.98
CA SER A 276 18.41 24.15 18.96
C SER A 276 18.43 22.67 19.37
N PHE A 277 17.27 22.02 19.49
CA PHE A 277 17.21 20.59 19.77
C PHE A 277 17.75 19.79 18.58
N LEU A 278 17.35 20.14 17.35
CA LEU A 278 17.82 19.46 16.15
C LEU A 278 19.33 19.60 15.95
N SER A 279 19.90 20.80 16.18
CA SER A 279 21.34 21.02 16.13
C SER A 279 22.10 20.21 17.19
N ASN A 280 21.54 20.10 18.40
CA ASN A 280 22.18 19.34 19.48
C ASN A 280 22.17 17.83 19.19
N ILE A 281 21.05 17.30 18.70
CA ILE A 281 20.96 15.86 18.38
C ILE A 281 21.76 15.51 17.12
N ASP A 282 21.86 16.42 16.15
CA ASP A 282 22.74 16.32 14.98
C ASP A 282 24.21 16.19 15.41
N SER A 283 24.66 17.10 16.28
CA SER A 283 26.03 17.06 16.80
C SER A 283 26.30 15.79 17.61
N ALA A 284 25.33 15.34 18.42
CA ALA A 284 25.46 14.10 19.18
C ALA A 284 25.54 12.87 18.25
N ALA A 285 24.77 12.81 17.18
CA ALA A 285 24.82 11.76 16.19
C ALA A 285 26.20 11.70 15.51
N LYS A 286 26.73 12.85 15.10
CA LYS A 286 28.08 12.94 14.50
C LYS A 286 29.18 12.48 15.43
N MET A 287 29.13 12.85 16.73
CA MET A 287 30.11 12.41 17.73
C MET A 287 30.10 10.88 17.91
N ASN A 288 28.98 10.22 17.65
CA ASN A 288 28.84 8.76 17.73
C ASN A 288 28.97 8.06 16.38
N ASN A 289 29.33 8.78 15.32
CA ASN A 289 29.42 8.27 13.95
C ASN A 289 28.12 7.62 13.46
N SER A 290 26.97 8.16 13.90
CA SER A 290 25.62 7.70 13.54
C SER A 290 24.89 8.74 12.73
N ALA A 291 23.84 8.32 12.03
CA ALA A 291 22.84 9.21 11.45
C ALA A 291 21.46 8.97 12.06
N ILE A 292 20.63 10.01 12.14
CA ILE A 292 19.25 9.90 12.61
C ILE A 292 18.33 10.34 11.49
N ILE A 293 17.31 9.53 11.23
CA ILE A 293 16.21 9.87 10.31
C ILE A 293 14.95 10.07 11.14
N THR A 294 14.25 11.19 10.93
CA THR A 294 13.04 11.50 11.70
C THR A 294 11.95 12.12 10.84
N GLY A 295 10.69 11.78 11.15
CA GLY A 295 9.53 12.51 10.64
C GLY A 295 9.28 13.79 11.45
N ILE A 296 9.08 14.92 10.76
CA ILE A 296 8.81 16.23 11.33
C ILE A 296 7.89 17.05 10.43
N VAL A 297 7.16 18.01 10.98
CA VAL A 297 6.42 19.00 10.19
C VAL A 297 7.33 20.18 9.87
N ASN A 298 7.57 20.38 8.57
CA ASN A 298 8.32 21.55 8.08
C ASN A 298 7.34 22.68 7.70
N GLN A 299 7.75 23.92 7.91
CA GLN A 299 7.06 25.12 7.43
C GLN A 299 8.02 25.90 6.54
N SER A 300 7.65 26.07 5.26
CA SER A 300 8.43 26.87 4.32
C SER A 300 8.32 28.38 4.62
N GLU A 301 9.20 29.17 3.99
CA GLU A 301 9.15 30.65 4.06
C GLU A 301 7.79 31.19 3.59
N ASP A 302 7.16 30.58 2.60
CA ASP A 302 5.82 30.90 2.10
C ASP A 302 4.69 30.44 3.01
N LYS A 303 5.01 30.01 4.24
CA LYS A 303 4.06 29.48 5.24
C LYS A 303 3.27 28.26 4.79
N GLN A 304 3.82 27.47 3.87
CA GLN A 304 3.26 26.17 3.52
C GLN A 304 3.76 25.11 4.50
N PHE A 305 2.89 24.16 4.85
CA PHE A 305 3.22 23.07 5.76
C PHE A 305 3.45 21.80 4.99
N TYR A 306 4.53 21.09 5.32
CA TYR A 306 4.87 19.81 4.73
C TYR A 306 5.05 18.73 5.81
N ASN A 307 4.48 17.56 5.60
CA ASN A 307 4.86 16.37 6.33
C ASN A 307 6.18 15.88 5.74
N SER A 308 7.24 15.83 6.53
CA SER A 308 8.62 15.73 6.01
C SER A 308 9.44 14.67 6.72
N ILE A 309 10.47 14.20 6.02
CA ILE A 309 11.57 13.40 6.61
C ILE A 309 12.82 14.25 6.58
N LEU A 310 13.54 14.27 7.71
CA LEU A 310 14.82 14.92 7.90
C LEU A 310 15.89 13.92 8.29
N SER A 311 17.10 14.05 7.75
CA SER A 311 18.30 13.31 8.13
C SER A 311 19.26 14.20 8.88
N LEU A 312 19.81 13.72 9.99
CA LEU A 312 20.72 14.41 10.91
C LEU A 312 21.95 13.53 11.18
N GLY A 313 23.02 14.13 11.69
CA GLY A 313 24.24 13.42 12.04
C GLY A 313 25.18 13.22 10.84
N VAL A 314 25.67 12.00 10.65
CA VAL A 314 26.59 11.71 9.53
C VAL A 314 25.79 11.70 8.22
N THR A 315 25.76 12.87 7.58
CA THR A 315 25.08 13.11 6.30
C THR A 315 25.98 13.95 5.36
N PRO A 316 25.76 13.94 4.04
CA PRO A 316 26.53 14.78 3.13
C PRO A 316 26.17 16.29 3.22
N TYR A 317 25.16 16.65 4.00
CA TYR A 317 24.60 18.00 4.05
C TYR A 317 25.30 18.92 5.07
N GLY A 318 26.29 18.43 5.81
CA GLY A 318 27.04 19.18 6.84
C GLY A 318 26.27 19.27 8.17
N ASP A 319 26.46 20.37 8.90
CA ASP A 319 25.78 20.60 10.16
C ASP A 319 24.31 20.99 9.90
N TYR A 320 23.43 20.54 10.78
CA TYR A 320 22.02 20.88 10.67
C TYR A 320 21.84 22.42 10.62
N SER A 321 21.16 22.86 9.57
CA SER A 321 20.66 24.21 9.41
C SER A 321 19.27 24.16 8.80
N PHE A 322 18.34 24.99 9.30
CA PHE A 322 16.99 25.05 8.78
C PHE A 322 16.95 25.36 7.28
N ASP A 323 17.85 26.24 6.82
CA ASP A 323 17.87 26.71 5.42
C ASP A 323 18.63 25.76 4.46
N MET A 324 19.54 24.92 4.99
CA MET A 324 20.49 24.14 4.19
C MET A 324 20.26 22.62 4.23
N SER A 325 19.52 22.13 5.21
CA SER A 325 19.29 20.71 5.35
C SER A 325 18.30 20.19 4.31
N GLU A 326 18.65 19.11 3.64
CA GLU A 326 17.77 18.43 2.69
C GLU A 326 16.64 17.73 3.41
N ARG A 327 15.45 17.76 2.81
CA ARG A 327 14.24 17.12 3.33
C ARG A 327 13.49 16.42 2.22
N TYR A 328 12.88 15.31 2.56
CA TYR A 328 11.81 14.75 1.75
C TYR A 328 10.47 15.33 2.21
N HIS A 329 9.66 15.79 1.29
CA HIS A 329 8.31 16.29 1.54
C HIS A 329 7.28 15.33 0.97
N LYS A 330 6.32 14.89 1.80
CA LYS A 330 5.25 13.99 1.39
C LYS A 330 4.52 14.54 0.16
N HIS A 331 4.47 13.73 -0.90
CA HIS A 331 3.76 14.08 -2.14
C HIS A 331 2.31 13.63 -2.09
N HIS A 332 2.06 12.36 -1.76
CA HIS A 332 0.72 11.78 -1.78
C HIS A 332 0.06 11.90 -0.41
N LEU A 333 -0.71 12.97 -0.26
CA LEU A 333 -1.38 13.29 0.99
C LEU A 333 -2.60 12.40 1.21
N LEU A 334 -2.87 12.08 2.49
CA LEU A 334 -4.03 11.33 2.91
C LEU A 334 -5.29 12.21 2.88
N PRO A 335 -6.32 11.83 2.08
CA PRO A 335 -7.58 12.57 2.06
C PRO A 335 -8.23 12.65 3.45
N PHE A 336 -8.78 13.82 3.79
CA PHE A 336 -9.41 14.16 5.06
C PHE A 336 -8.49 14.11 6.30
N GLY A 337 -7.27 13.57 6.19
CA GLY A 337 -6.27 13.61 7.25
C GLY A 337 -5.27 14.74 7.07
N GLU A 338 -4.80 14.96 5.85
CA GLU A 338 -3.74 15.94 5.53
C GLU A 338 -4.22 17.02 4.57
N PHE A 339 -5.28 16.79 3.81
CA PHE A 339 -5.96 17.79 2.98
C PHE A 339 -7.45 17.47 2.82
N VAL A 340 -8.25 18.47 2.46
CA VAL A 340 -9.68 18.30 2.18
C VAL A 340 -9.86 18.18 0.66
N PRO A 341 -10.29 17.02 0.14
CA PRO A 341 -10.66 16.91 -1.27
C PRO A 341 -11.81 17.87 -1.60
N PHE A 342 -11.77 18.49 -2.81
CA PHE A 342 -12.78 19.46 -3.23
C PHE A 342 -12.99 20.58 -2.20
N GLU A 343 -11.91 21.14 -1.70
CA GLU A 343 -11.89 22.12 -0.59
C GLU A 343 -12.91 23.24 -0.77
N ASP A 344 -13.04 23.81 -1.97
CA ASP A 344 -13.97 24.89 -2.26
C ASP A 344 -15.44 24.51 -1.98
N ILE A 345 -15.79 23.23 -2.12
CA ILE A 345 -17.15 22.72 -1.89
C ILE A 345 -17.33 22.22 -0.46
N LEU A 346 -16.31 21.53 0.10
CA LEU A 346 -16.41 20.83 1.37
C LEU A 346 -15.92 21.66 2.56
N ARG A 347 -15.14 22.73 2.36
CA ARG A 347 -14.66 23.62 3.43
C ARG A 347 -15.78 24.22 4.28
N PRO A 348 -16.96 24.61 3.76
CA PRO A 348 -18.08 25.04 4.60
C PRO A 348 -18.61 23.96 5.56
N LEU A 349 -18.34 22.69 5.27
CA LEU A 349 -18.68 21.55 6.12
C LEU A 349 -17.56 21.19 7.11
N ALA A 350 -16.36 21.76 6.95
CA ALA A 350 -15.19 21.51 7.79
C ALA A 350 -15.43 21.73 9.30
N PRO A 351 -16.27 22.70 9.74
CA PRO A 351 -16.59 22.84 11.18
C PRO A 351 -17.29 21.61 11.78
N PHE A 352 -17.94 20.78 10.96
CA PHE A 352 -18.55 19.53 11.38
C PHE A 352 -17.56 18.36 11.45
N PHE A 353 -16.40 18.51 10.78
CA PHE A 353 -15.30 17.57 10.80
C PHE A 353 -14.17 18.22 11.60
N ASN A 354 -13.93 17.76 12.80
CA ASN A 354 -12.78 18.20 13.57
C ASN A 354 -11.50 17.67 12.90
N LEU A 355 -11.04 18.36 11.84
CA LEU A 355 -9.89 17.98 11.02
C LEU A 355 -8.68 18.89 11.40
N PRO A 356 -7.96 18.58 12.49
CA PRO A 356 -6.72 19.29 12.77
C PRO A 356 -5.70 18.93 11.68
N MET A 357 -4.95 19.95 11.18
CA MET A 357 -3.84 19.79 10.23
C MET A 357 -4.23 19.34 8.80
N SER A 358 -5.42 19.68 8.32
CA SER A 358 -5.88 19.34 6.96
C SER A 358 -5.47 20.35 5.88
N SER A 359 -4.27 20.93 5.98
CA SER A 359 -3.77 21.95 5.05
C SER A 359 -2.30 21.74 4.68
N PHE A 360 -1.87 20.50 4.59
CA PHE A 360 -0.51 20.20 4.10
C PHE A 360 -0.37 20.46 2.61
N SER A 361 0.80 20.94 2.23
CA SER A 361 1.22 21.10 0.83
C SER A 361 1.93 19.84 0.35
N ARG A 362 1.89 19.61 -0.96
CA ARG A 362 2.51 18.44 -1.60
C ARG A 362 3.95 18.72 -1.97
N GLY A 363 4.86 17.80 -1.65
CA GLY A 363 6.19 17.76 -2.22
C GLY A 363 6.20 17.36 -3.71
N ALA A 364 7.36 17.36 -4.33
CA ALA A 364 7.52 16.86 -5.70
C ALA A 364 7.23 15.35 -5.77
N PHE A 365 6.82 14.84 -6.95
CA PHE A 365 6.54 13.42 -7.15
C PHE A 365 7.82 12.58 -7.08
N VAL A 366 8.90 13.08 -7.68
CA VAL A 366 10.24 12.49 -7.60
C VAL A 366 11.11 13.46 -6.81
N GLN A 367 11.80 12.95 -5.81
CA GLN A 367 12.67 13.71 -4.93
C GLN A 367 13.99 12.96 -4.72
N PRO A 368 15.08 13.65 -4.33
CA PRO A 368 16.34 12.99 -3.97
C PRO A 368 16.13 11.95 -2.87
N ASN A 369 16.95 10.90 -2.89
CA ASN A 369 16.97 9.94 -1.80
C ASN A 369 17.50 10.63 -0.52
N ILE A 370 16.96 10.21 0.62
CA ILE A 370 17.52 10.61 1.93
C ILE A 370 18.84 9.87 2.11
N VAL A 371 19.89 10.63 2.43
CA VAL A 371 21.22 10.05 2.69
C VAL A 371 21.50 10.08 4.20
N ALA A 372 21.86 8.94 4.76
CA ALA A 372 22.19 8.77 6.16
C ALA A 372 23.34 7.78 6.29
N ASN A 373 24.43 8.19 6.91
CA ASN A 373 25.69 7.43 7.11
C ASN A 373 26.16 6.73 5.81
N GLY A 374 26.11 7.47 4.68
CA GLY A 374 26.52 6.97 3.36
C GLY A 374 25.49 6.13 2.61
N MET A 375 24.38 5.72 3.26
CA MET A 375 23.34 4.92 2.65
C MET A 375 22.25 5.80 2.04
N HIS A 376 21.84 5.48 0.82
CA HIS A 376 20.79 6.16 0.07
C HIS A 376 19.43 5.46 0.26
N MET A 377 18.42 6.20 0.68
CA MET A 377 17.10 5.64 0.98
C MET A 377 16.02 6.32 0.15
N ALA A 378 15.27 5.49 -0.59
CA ALA A 378 14.06 5.95 -1.28
C ALA A 378 12.91 6.09 -0.26
N PRO A 379 12.46 7.32 0.04
CA PRO A 379 11.47 7.53 1.09
C PRO A 379 10.03 7.36 0.57
N ALA A 380 9.15 6.90 1.46
CA ALA A 380 7.71 6.89 1.29
C ALA A 380 7.04 7.10 2.65
N LEU A 381 6.38 8.24 2.86
CA LEU A 381 5.73 8.56 4.13
C LEU A 381 4.35 7.91 4.22
N CYS A 382 4.21 6.96 5.17
CA CYS A 382 2.93 6.36 5.56
C CYS A 382 2.13 5.84 4.34
N TYR A 383 1.03 6.50 4.01
CA TYR A 383 0.14 6.15 2.89
C TYR A 383 0.84 6.07 1.52
N GLU A 384 1.97 6.78 1.32
CA GLU A 384 2.68 6.79 0.03
C GLU A 384 3.19 5.42 -0.41
N ILE A 385 3.51 4.52 0.52
CA ILE A 385 4.04 3.19 0.21
C ILE A 385 3.08 2.34 -0.63
N ILE A 386 1.77 2.69 -0.64
CA ILE A 386 0.78 1.96 -1.43
C ILE A 386 0.82 2.33 -2.92
N PHE A 387 1.41 3.49 -3.28
CA PHE A 387 1.51 3.99 -4.66
C PHE A 387 2.79 3.48 -5.31
N ASN A 388 2.69 2.31 -5.90
CA ASN A 388 3.82 1.57 -6.48
C ASN A 388 4.63 2.38 -7.49
N GLU A 389 3.99 3.15 -8.36
CA GLU A 389 4.68 3.95 -9.38
C GLU A 389 5.48 5.11 -8.76
N GLN A 390 4.95 5.76 -7.71
CA GLN A 390 5.68 6.80 -6.99
C GLN A 390 6.93 6.22 -6.31
N VAL A 391 6.78 5.11 -5.58
CA VAL A 391 7.92 4.45 -4.91
C VAL A 391 8.95 4.01 -5.96
N ARG A 392 8.51 3.39 -7.07
CA ARG A 392 9.38 2.94 -8.15
C ARG A 392 10.22 4.07 -8.75
N GLN A 393 9.62 5.25 -9.01
CA GLN A 393 10.33 6.38 -9.59
C GLN A 393 11.30 7.06 -8.62
N ASN A 394 11.12 6.89 -7.33
CA ASN A 394 12.05 7.39 -6.31
C ASN A 394 13.21 6.41 -6.01
N VAL A 395 13.15 5.16 -6.50
CA VAL A 395 14.27 4.22 -6.43
C VAL A 395 15.22 4.46 -7.59
N THR A 396 16.45 4.90 -7.31
CA THR A 396 17.53 5.17 -8.26
C THR A 396 18.55 4.01 -8.28
N ASP A 397 19.58 4.11 -9.11
CA ASP A 397 20.69 3.13 -9.13
C ASP A 397 21.51 3.18 -7.83
N GLU A 398 21.54 4.32 -7.16
CA GLU A 398 22.24 4.52 -5.90
C GLU A 398 21.43 4.10 -4.69
N THR A 399 20.13 3.81 -4.84
CA THR A 399 19.27 3.45 -3.71
C THR A 399 19.72 2.14 -3.06
N ASP A 400 19.95 2.18 -1.76
CA ASP A 400 20.30 1.02 -0.93
C ASP A 400 19.06 0.41 -0.29
N PHE A 401 18.17 1.24 0.26
CA PHE A 401 17.00 0.83 1.03
C PHE A 401 15.74 1.58 0.60
N ILE A 402 14.58 0.96 0.80
CA ILE A 402 13.29 1.66 0.84
C ILE A 402 13.04 2.06 2.29
N LEU A 403 12.70 3.31 2.53
CA LEU A 403 12.40 3.85 3.85
C LEU A 403 10.92 4.21 3.95
N THR A 404 10.21 3.68 4.94
CA THR A 404 8.86 4.15 5.23
C THR A 404 8.72 4.51 6.71
N LEU A 405 8.35 5.75 6.97
CA LEU A 405 7.97 6.23 8.29
C LEU A 405 6.44 6.30 8.34
N SER A 406 5.83 5.75 9.38
CA SER A 406 4.38 5.70 9.49
C SER A 406 3.88 5.96 10.91
N ASN A 407 2.64 6.41 11.00
CA ASN A 407 1.93 6.52 12.26
C ASN A 407 0.63 5.72 12.18
N ASP A 408 0.75 4.41 12.36
CA ASP A 408 -0.38 3.47 12.29
C ASP A 408 -1.34 3.56 13.49
N ALA A 409 -1.10 4.49 14.45
CA ALA A 409 -2.01 4.74 15.58
C ALA A 409 -3.45 5.06 15.15
N TRP A 410 -3.61 5.63 13.95
CA TRP A 410 -4.92 5.90 13.34
C TRP A 410 -5.76 4.64 13.10
N PHE A 411 -5.14 3.48 12.96
CA PHE A 411 -5.80 2.22 12.61
C PHE A 411 -6.12 1.36 13.84
N GLY A 412 -5.62 1.72 15.05
CA GLY A 412 -5.81 0.96 16.28
C GLY A 412 -5.49 -0.53 16.12
N HIS A 413 -6.20 -1.37 16.87
CA HIS A 413 -6.02 -2.83 16.83
C HIS A 413 -6.73 -3.53 15.64
N SER A 414 -6.83 -2.85 14.51
CA SER A 414 -7.48 -3.39 13.30
C SER A 414 -6.48 -4.16 12.41
N ILE A 415 -7.01 -4.70 11.30
CA ILE A 415 -6.18 -5.36 10.26
C ILE A 415 -5.38 -4.36 9.40
N GLY A 416 -5.67 -3.06 9.50
CA GLY A 416 -5.04 -2.00 8.68
C GLY A 416 -3.52 -2.01 8.70
N PRO A 417 -2.85 -1.97 9.87
CA PRO A 417 -1.38 -1.99 9.96
C PRO A 417 -0.75 -3.22 9.31
N LEU A 418 -1.40 -4.39 9.42
CA LEU A 418 -0.90 -5.64 8.87
C LEU A 418 -1.01 -5.67 7.33
N GLN A 419 -2.13 -5.18 6.77
CA GLN A 419 -2.27 -5.00 5.33
C GLN A 419 -1.31 -3.94 4.78
N HIS A 420 -1.08 -2.86 5.53
CA HIS A 420 -0.13 -1.81 5.17
C HIS A 420 1.31 -2.36 5.11
N MET A 421 1.69 -3.23 6.05
CA MET A 421 2.97 -3.95 6.02
C MET A 421 3.07 -4.92 4.85
N GLU A 422 1.99 -5.65 4.53
CA GLU A 422 1.93 -6.56 3.37
C GLU A 422 2.22 -5.80 2.06
N ILE A 423 1.64 -4.61 1.90
CA ILE A 423 1.91 -3.72 0.76
C ILE A 423 3.36 -3.23 0.75
N ALA A 424 3.89 -2.83 1.91
CA ALA A 424 5.27 -2.36 2.03
C ALA A 424 6.29 -3.48 1.70
N ARG A 425 6.04 -4.71 2.13
CA ARG A 425 6.82 -5.90 1.76
C ARG A 425 6.83 -6.14 0.24
N MET A 426 5.68 -5.91 -0.41
CA MET A 426 5.58 -6.03 -1.86
C MET A 426 6.48 -5.03 -2.57
N ARG A 427 6.62 -3.79 -2.07
CA ARG A 427 7.57 -2.79 -2.62
C ARG A 427 9.01 -3.29 -2.57
N ALA A 428 9.43 -3.88 -1.43
CA ALA A 428 10.76 -4.45 -1.30
C ALA A 428 11.02 -5.53 -2.37
N LEU A 429 10.07 -6.45 -2.54
CA LEU A 429 10.17 -7.54 -3.50
C LEU A 429 10.18 -7.05 -4.96
N GLU A 430 9.30 -6.12 -5.32
CA GLU A 430 9.18 -5.58 -6.68
C GLU A 430 10.44 -4.85 -7.13
N LEU A 431 11.02 -4.07 -6.24
CA LEU A 431 12.13 -3.17 -6.53
C LEU A 431 13.49 -3.76 -6.15
N GLY A 432 13.45 -4.88 -5.42
CA GLY A 432 14.65 -5.60 -5.01
C GLY A 432 15.52 -4.85 -4.01
N LYS A 433 14.90 -4.04 -3.16
CA LYS A 433 15.58 -3.25 -2.13
C LYS A 433 15.04 -3.63 -0.75
N PRO A 434 15.90 -3.86 0.26
CA PRO A 434 15.44 -4.07 1.64
C PRO A 434 14.61 -2.89 2.13
N LEU A 435 13.64 -3.17 2.99
CA LEU A 435 12.73 -2.16 3.54
C LEU A 435 13.07 -1.88 5.01
N ILE A 436 13.16 -0.61 5.33
CA ILE A 436 13.19 -0.08 6.70
C ILE A 436 11.83 0.57 6.97
N ARG A 437 11.07 0.01 7.91
CA ARG A 437 9.75 0.55 8.28
C ARG A 437 9.70 0.88 9.76
N SER A 438 9.73 2.16 10.09
CA SER A 438 9.56 2.66 11.45
C SER A 438 8.15 3.21 11.66
N THR A 439 7.47 2.73 12.72
CA THR A 439 6.12 3.17 13.07
C THR A 439 6.05 3.65 14.51
N ASN A 440 5.08 4.52 14.83
CA ASN A 440 4.89 4.98 16.21
C ASN A 440 4.46 3.84 17.15
N ASN A 441 3.49 3.01 16.73
CA ASN A 441 2.94 1.89 17.52
C ASN A 441 2.32 0.79 16.65
N GLY A 442 2.51 0.89 15.33
CA GLY A 442 2.06 -0.11 14.36
C GLY A 442 3.04 -1.26 14.22
N LEU A 443 3.23 -1.75 13.00
CA LEU A 443 4.17 -2.82 12.73
C LEU A 443 5.53 -2.23 12.31
N THR A 444 6.42 -2.01 13.28
CA THR A 444 7.82 -1.64 13.03
C THR A 444 8.59 -2.91 12.67
N ALA A 445 9.18 -2.92 11.48
CA ALA A 445 9.84 -4.09 10.93
C ALA A 445 10.92 -3.72 9.90
N VAL A 446 11.83 -4.63 9.64
CA VAL A 446 12.74 -4.58 8.50
C VAL A 446 12.57 -5.84 7.65
N THR A 447 12.73 -5.69 6.34
CA THR A 447 12.69 -6.84 5.43
C THR A 447 13.96 -6.95 4.61
N ASP A 448 14.23 -8.15 4.11
CA ASP A 448 15.19 -8.33 3.03
C ASP A 448 14.64 -7.80 1.68
N TYR A 449 15.46 -7.83 0.66
CA TYR A 449 15.09 -7.41 -0.70
C TYR A 449 14.06 -8.33 -1.39
N LYS A 450 13.74 -9.48 -0.80
CA LYS A 450 12.68 -10.41 -1.25
C LYS A 450 11.37 -10.17 -0.50
N GLY A 451 11.30 -9.12 0.34
CA GLY A 451 10.12 -8.76 1.12
C GLY A 451 9.85 -9.69 2.31
N LYS A 452 10.80 -10.54 2.67
CA LYS A 452 10.70 -11.38 3.87
C LYS A 452 11.06 -10.54 5.11
N ILE A 453 10.23 -10.58 6.14
CA ILE A 453 10.51 -9.92 7.41
C ILE A 453 11.76 -10.57 8.02
N VAL A 454 12.78 -9.75 8.31
CA VAL A 454 14.00 -10.15 9.00
C VAL A 454 13.81 -10.01 10.50
N GLU A 455 13.36 -8.83 10.94
CA GLU A 455 13.08 -8.52 12.33
C GLU A 455 11.84 -7.64 12.45
N GLN A 456 11.12 -7.77 13.55
CA GLN A 456 9.97 -6.94 13.90
C GLN A 456 9.79 -6.85 15.42
N VAL A 457 9.13 -5.78 15.88
CA VAL A 457 8.74 -5.62 17.29
C VAL A 457 7.21 -5.68 17.44
N PRO A 458 6.71 -6.05 18.64
CA PRO A 458 5.27 -6.08 18.90
C PRO A 458 4.65 -4.70 18.72
N GLN A 459 3.37 -4.68 18.28
CA GLN A 459 2.58 -3.46 18.19
C GLN A 459 2.19 -2.96 19.59
N PHE A 460 1.97 -1.65 19.72
CA PHE A 460 1.47 -1.00 20.95
C PHE A 460 2.40 -1.11 22.17
N GLU A 461 3.68 -1.33 21.93
CA GLU A 461 4.71 -1.32 22.96
C GLU A 461 5.79 -0.29 22.65
N THR A 462 6.43 0.27 23.68
CA THR A 462 7.65 1.05 23.49
C THR A 462 8.80 0.08 23.30
N ALA A 463 9.46 0.13 22.14
CA ALA A 463 10.50 -0.81 21.79
C ALA A 463 11.53 -0.18 20.83
N VAL A 464 12.71 -0.78 20.76
CA VAL A 464 13.70 -0.49 19.72
C VAL A 464 13.97 -1.78 18.96
N LEU A 465 13.69 -1.77 17.66
CA LEU A 465 14.07 -2.84 16.77
C LEU A 465 15.52 -2.63 16.35
N ARG A 466 16.36 -3.64 16.53
CA ARG A 466 17.76 -3.64 16.08
C ARG A 466 17.95 -4.72 15.04
N ALA A 467 18.56 -4.37 13.92
CA ALA A 467 18.84 -5.31 12.84
C ALA A 467 20.08 -4.90 12.05
N GLU A 468 20.60 -5.86 11.31
CA GLU A 468 21.62 -5.67 10.29
C GLU A 468 20.98 -5.90 8.92
N LEU A 469 21.11 -4.93 8.02
CA LEU A 469 20.54 -4.98 6.67
C LEU A 469 21.65 -4.87 5.64
N THR A 470 21.60 -5.78 4.67
CA THR A 470 22.53 -5.82 3.53
C THR A 470 21.85 -5.24 2.32
N PRO A 471 22.34 -4.12 1.74
CA PRO A 471 21.84 -3.54 0.51
C PRO A 471 22.14 -4.44 -0.69
N THR A 472 21.55 -4.12 -1.85
CA THR A 472 21.68 -4.92 -3.06
C THR A 472 22.07 -4.09 -4.26
N ASP A 473 22.90 -4.66 -5.12
CA ASP A 473 23.17 -4.20 -6.47
C ASP A 473 22.26 -4.87 -7.50
N GLY A 474 22.14 -4.23 -8.66
CA GLY A 474 21.30 -4.70 -9.75
C GLY A 474 19.95 -4.01 -9.79
N THR A 475 19.13 -4.45 -10.74
CA THR A 475 17.80 -3.89 -10.97
C THR A 475 16.81 -4.97 -11.37
N THR A 476 15.56 -4.79 -11.00
CA THR A 476 14.48 -5.68 -11.44
C THR A 476 13.88 -5.19 -12.77
N PRO A 477 13.35 -6.10 -13.61
CA PRO A 477 12.61 -5.70 -14.81
C PRO A 477 11.49 -4.71 -14.51
N TYR A 478 10.75 -4.93 -13.40
CA TYR A 478 9.68 -4.02 -12.97
C TYR A 478 10.21 -2.61 -12.67
N ARG A 479 11.36 -2.48 -11.98
CA ARG A 479 11.96 -1.17 -11.75
C ARG A 479 12.26 -0.46 -13.07
N THR A 480 12.81 -1.19 -14.06
CA THR A 480 13.22 -0.62 -15.35
C THR A 480 12.01 -0.24 -16.22
N PHE A 481 11.07 -1.16 -16.40
CA PHE A 481 9.98 -1.02 -17.37
C PHE A 481 8.65 -0.57 -16.73
N GLY A 482 8.52 -0.65 -15.40
CA GLY A 482 7.26 -0.38 -14.72
C GLY A 482 6.13 -1.27 -15.23
N THR A 483 4.93 -0.69 -15.28
CA THR A 483 3.70 -1.38 -15.72
C THR A 483 3.43 -1.28 -17.23
N TRP A 484 4.26 -0.59 -18.02
CA TRP A 484 4.03 -0.40 -19.45
C TRP A 484 3.87 -1.70 -20.25
N PRO A 485 4.69 -2.75 -20.04
CA PRO A 485 4.51 -4.03 -20.75
C PRO A 485 3.16 -4.66 -20.45
N LEU A 486 2.67 -4.51 -19.23
CA LEU A 486 1.38 -5.04 -18.82
C LEU A 486 0.22 -4.29 -19.49
N TYR A 487 0.29 -2.96 -19.60
CA TYR A 487 -0.74 -2.18 -20.29
C TYR A 487 -0.78 -2.48 -21.78
N PHE A 488 0.37 -2.72 -22.40
CA PHE A 488 0.42 -3.22 -23.78
C PHE A 488 -0.28 -4.59 -23.90
N TRP A 489 0.00 -5.50 -22.96
CA TRP A 489 -0.67 -6.79 -22.89
C TRP A 489 -2.19 -6.64 -22.71
N VAL A 490 -2.66 -5.73 -21.85
CA VAL A 490 -4.09 -5.43 -21.63
C VAL A 490 -4.74 -5.02 -22.96
N ALA A 491 -4.14 -4.08 -23.69
CA ALA A 491 -4.64 -3.61 -24.99
C ALA A 491 -4.70 -4.75 -26.01
N LEU A 492 -3.62 -5.53 -26.14
CA LEU A 492 -3.53 -6.69 -27.04
C LEU A 492 -4.58 -7.74 -26.69
N SER A 493 -4.75 -8.06 -25.41
CA SER A 493 -5.70 -9.05 -24.93
C SER A 493 -7.14 -8.67 -25.24
N LEU A 494 -7.50 -7.40 -25.10
CA LEU A 494 -8.84 -6.91 -25.48
C LEU A 494 -9.05 -6.99 -27.00
N MET A 495 -8.05 -6.63 -27.80
CA MET A 495 -8.11 -6.79 -29.27
C MET A 495 -8.29 -8.25 -29.66
N LEU A 496 -7.46 -9.15 -29.12
CA LEU A 496 -7.54 -10.58 -29.41
C LEU A 496 -8.89 -11.17 -28.97
N ALA A 497 -9.37 -10.82 -27.77
CA ALA A 497 -10.66 -11.29 -27.28
C ALA A 497 -11.83 -10.79 -28.14
N TRP A 498 -11.67 -9.61 -28.75
CA TRP A 498 -12.67 -9.08 -29.68
C TRP A 498 -12.66 -9.77 -31.04
N TRP A 499 -11.48 -10.13 -31.57
CA TRP A 499 -11.28 -10.72 -32.89
C TRP A 499 -11.47 -12.23 -32.92
N LEU A 500 -11.14 -12.94 -31.85
CA LEU A 500 -11.32 -14.40 -31.78
C LEU A 500 -12.79 -14.75 -32.01
N PRO A 501 -13.09 -15.74 -32.87
CA PRO A 501 -14.44 -16.06 -33.24
C PRO A 501 -15.29 -16.34 -32.02
N ARG A 502 -16.39 -15.60 -31.91
CA ARG A 502 -17.47 -15.88 -30.98
C ARG A 502 -18.16 -17.13 -31.49
N LYS A 503 -17.57 -18.32 -31.23
CA LYS A 503 -18.23 -19.57 -31.56
C LYS A 503 -19.63 -19.52 -30.94
N LYS A 504 -20.64 -19.62 -31.78
CA LYS A 504 -21.99 -19.99 -31.38
C LYS A 504 -21.87 -21.46 -30.97
N ASP A 505 -21.82 -21.75 -29.67
CA ASP A 505 -22.09 -23.07 -29.12
C ASP A 505 -23.59 -23.31 -29.07
#